data_adbc9363ea3aa506727d9868955df778
#
_entry.id   adbc9363ea3aa506727d9868955df778
#
_cell.length_a   1.000
_cell.length_b   1.000
_cell.length_c   1.000
_cell.angle_alpha   90.00
_cell.angle_beta   90.00
_cell.angle_gamma   90.00
#
_symmetry.space_group_name_H-M   'P 1'
#
loop_
_entity.id
_entity.type
_entity.pdbx_description
1 polymer ?
#
loop_
_entity_poly.entity_id
_entity_poly.type
_entity_poly.pdbx_seq_one_letter_code
_entity_poly.pdbx_strand_id
1 'polypeptide(L)'
;MKRSVLFSFVAIVGLILTACGNQTNSSSKSSSAASSTAPSGKIVAVGSTALQPLVEQAAKQYQEKNTGVGITVQGGGSGAGLSQVATGSVTIGNSDIFAQEKTGVDAKALVDHQVAVVGIAPVVHKDTGVTNVSSKQLVDIFTGKITNWKEVGGKDQAIVLINRAQGSGTRATFEKWGLKTDKVKTAQEQDSSGTVQKMVASTPGAISYLAFSYIKTDVNALSIDNVKPTDKNVTTNTWKIWAYEHMYTKGSPDKTTAQFINFIQSKAIQQSLVKTTGYIPVTDMTVARTADGKIEEINK
;
A
#
# COMPACT_ATOMS: atom_id res chain seq x y z
N MET A 1 63.06 17.46 -2.27
CA MET A 1 63.50 18.86 -1.97
C MET A 1 62.59 19.42 -0.90
N LYS A 2 63.21 19.78 0.21
CA LYS A 2 62.65 20.32 1.43
C LYS A 2 62.07 21.72 1.20
N ARG A 3 60.99 22.09 1.93
CA ARG A 3 60.91 23.37 2.63
C ARG A 3 59.72 23.40 3.58
N SER A 4 60.04 23.33 4.87
CA SER A 4 59.24 23.70 6.03
C SER A 4 59.23 25.22 6.15
N VAL A 5 58.09 25.81 6.63
CA VAL A 5 58.09 27.11 7.31
C VAL A 5 57.17 27.01 8.52
N LEU A 6 57.79 27.23 9.65
CA LEU A 6 57.26 27.42 11.01
C LEU A 6 57.05 28.95 11.22
N PHE A 7 56.21 29.30 12.19
CA PHE A 7 56.11 30.57 13.00
C PHE A 7 54.64 30.98 13.13
N SER A 8 54.07 31.44 14.21
CA SER A 8 54.56 31.71 15.57
C SER A 8 53.32 31.93 16.48
N PHE A 9 53.52 31.60 17.73
CA PHE A 9 52.64 31.92 18.88
C PHE A 9 52.49 33.45 19.09
N VAL A 10 51.28 33.91 19.46
CA VAL A 10 51.11 35.09 20.32
C VAL A 10 50.00 34.78 21.35
N ALA A 11 50.37 34.72 22.60
CA ALA A 11 49.53 34.71 23.76
C ALA A 11 49.31 36.15 24.21
N ILE A 12 48.07 36.52 24.54
CA ILE A 12 47.75 37.71 25.31
C ILE A 12 46.83 37.33 26.45
N VAL A 13 47.37 37.55 27.66
CA VAL A 13 46.76 37.49 28.99
C VAL A 13 46.22 38.87 29.36
N GLY A 14 45.12 38.96 30.07
CA GLY A 14 44.65 40.15 30.77
C GLY A 14 43.16 40.19 30.93
N LEU A 15 42.59 40.27 31.95
CA LEU A 15 42.54 40.67 33.35
C LEU A 15 41.08 40.66 33.82
N ILE A 16 40.90 40.20 34.99
CA ILE A 16 39.68 40.04 35.78
C ILE A 16 39.16 41.44 36.22
N LEU A 17 37.84 41.63 36.15
CA LEU A 17 37.13 42.58 37.00
C LEU A 17 35.83 41.99 37.53
N THR A 18 35.85 41.73 38.84
CA THR A 18 34.72 41.40 39.69
C THR A 18 33.85 42.63 39.94
N ALA A 19 32.55 42.49 39.77
CA ALA A 19 31.57 43.40 40.36
C ALA A 19 30.42 42.59 40.95
N CYS A 20 30.34 42.55 42.26
CA CYS A 20 29.18 42.10 43.05
C CYS A 20 28.06 43.15 42.94
N GLY A 21 26.79 42.70 42.80
CA GLY A 21 25.67 43.61 42.93
C GLY A 21 24.30 42.92 42.76
N ASN A 22 23.74 42.60 43.92
CA ASN A 22 22.32 42.63 44.28
C ASN A 22 21.34 41.61 43.69
N GLN A 23 20.88 40.77 44.59
CA GLN A 23 19.77 39.81 44.52
C GLN A 23 18.42 40.53 44.39
N THR A 24 17.68 40.27 43.32
CA THR A 24 16.23 40.43 43.34
C THR A 24 15.63 39.14 42.80
N ASN A 25 14.92 38.42 43.67
CA ASN A 25 14.10 37.26 43.34
C ASN A 25 13.02 37.68 42.31
N SER A 26 13.18 37.25 41.09
CA SER A 26 12.09 37.18 40.13
C SER A 26 11.89 35.70 39.71
N SER A 27 10.83 35.11 40.23
CA SER A 27 10.36 33.82 39.85
C SER A 27 9.97 33.82 38.36
N SER A 28 10.92 33.59 37.48
CA SER A 28 10.64 33.31 36.09
C SER A 28 10.05 31.89 36.00
N LYS A 29 8.73 31.78 35.87
CA LYS A 29 8.07 30.58 35.34
C LYS A 29 8.76 30.26 34.01
N SER A 30 9.62 29.25 34.03
CA SER A 30 10.11 28.59 32.84
C SER A 30 8.94 27.90 32.18
N SER A 31 8.26 28.57 31.26
CA SER A 31 7.39 27.92 30.28
C SER A 31 8.32 27.11 29.40
N SER A 32 8.43 25.81 29.68
CA SER A 32 8.98 24.85 28.76
C SER A 32 8.08 24.81 27.52
N ALA A 33 8.36 25.71 26.57
CA ALA A 33 7.87 25.57 25.22
C ALA A 33 8.41 24.23 24.72
N ALA A 34 7.54 23.25 24.58
CA ALA A 34 7.86 22.00 23.90
C ALA A 34 8.32 22.38 22.48
N SER A 35 9.63 22.36 22.27
CA SER A 35 10.24 22.55 20.96
C SER A 35 9.72 21.39 20.09
N SER A 36 8.69 21.65 19.32
CA SER A 36 8.26 20.74 18.27
C SER A 36 9.28 20.81 17.15
N THR A 37 10.39 20.06 17.32
CA THR A 37 11.33 19.89 16.21
C THR A 37 10.56 19.27 15.04
N ALA A 38 10.60 19.95 13.89
CA ALA A 38 10.00 19.47 12.66
C ALA A 38 10.44 18.02 12.38
N PRO A 39 9.56 17.17 11.81
CA PRO A 39 9.94 15.81 11.48
C PRO A 39 11.16 15.79 10.56
N SER A 40 12.07 14.87 10.81
CA SER A 40 13.24 14.64 9.94
C SER A 40 13.60 13.16 9.96
N GLY A 41 14.18 12.66 8.87
CA GLY A 41 14.60 11.27 8.76
C GLY A 41 14.29 10.65 7.40
N LYS A 42 14.55 9.36 7.28
CA LYS A 42 14.31 8.59 6.06
C LYS A 42 13.31 7.47 6.32
N ILE A 43 12.35 7.30 5.44
CA ILE A 43 11.38 6.22 5.42
C ILE A 43 11.55 5.46 4.10
N VAL A 44 11.67 4.14 4.19
CA VAL A 44 11.68 3.25 3.03
C VAL A 44 10.47 2.35 3.13
N ALA A 45 9.52 2.51 2.22
CA ALA A 45 8.29 1.73 2.12
C ALA A 45 8.35 0.82 0.89
N VAL A 46 8.29 -0.50 1.10
CA VAL A 46 8.41 -1.51 0.03
C VAL A 46 7.25 -2.48 0.10
N GLY A 47 6.76 -2.97 -1.04
CA GLY A 47 5.82 -4.09 -1.05
C GLY A 47 4.70 -3.98 -2.07
N SER A 48 3.45 -3.99 -1.61
CA SER A 48 2.28 -4.00 -2.48
C SER A 48 2.34 -2.96 -3.59
N THR A 49 2.24 -3.43 -4.83
CA THR A 49 2.09 -2.55 -5.99
C THR A 49 0.64 -2.06 -6.15
N ALA A 50 -0.32 -2.69 -5.48
CA ALA A 50 -1.70 -2.21 -5.44
C ALA A 50 -1.82 -0.96 -4.54
N LEU A 51 -1.11 -0.92 -3.42
CA LEU A 51 -1.07 0.22 -2.50
C LEU A 51 -0.11 1.34 -2.97
N GLN A 52 0.84 1.03 -3.84
CA GLN A 52 1.92 1.94 -4.24
C GLN A 52 1.44 3.35 -4.67
N PRO A 53 0.39 3.52 -5.52
CA PRO A 53 -0.05 4.85 -5.93
C PRO A 53 -0.50 5.75 -4.78
N LEU A 54 -1.19 5.20 -3.78
CA LEU A 54 -1.60 5.96 -2.60
C LEU A 54 -0.40 6.41 -1.78
N VAL A 55 0.54 5.49 -1.51
CA VAL A 55 1.72 5.79 -0.69
C VAL A 55 2.64 6.80 -1.38
N GLU A 56 2.83 6.72 -2.71
CA GLU A 56 3.61 7.69 -3.48
C GLU A 56 2.99 9.09 -3.43
N GLN A 57 1.67 9.21 -3.62
CA GLN A 57 1.00 10.50 -3.55
C GLN A 57 0.99 11.06 -2.12
N ALA A 58 0.79 10.22 -1.12
CA ALA A 58 0.87 10.61 0.29
C ALA A 58 2.29 11.06 0.66
N ALA A 59 3.32 10.34 0.21
CA ALA A 59 4.72 10.69 0.43
C ALA A 59 5.04 12.06 -0.16
N LYS A 60 4.60 12.32 -1.40
CA LYS A 60 4.78 13.61 -2.05
C LYS A 60 4.15 14.74 -1.23
N GLN A 61 2.86 14.63 -0.87
CA GLN A 61 2.16 15.67 -0.10
C GLN A 61 2.75 15.85 1.30
N TYR A 62 3.23 14.76 1.93
CA TYR A 62 3.84 14.83 3.25
C TYR A 62 5.20 15.55 3.21
N GLN A 63 6.04 15.22 2.25
CA GLN A 63 7.37 15.83 2.08
C GLN A 63 7.30 17.33 1.72
N GLU A 64 6.29 17.76 0.96
CA GLU A 64 6.05 19.17 0.67
C GLU A 64 5.87 20.01 1.95
N LYS A 65 5.30 19.42 3.00
CA LYS A 65 5.07 20.06 4.31
C LYS A 65 6.16 19.75 5.34
N ASN A 66 6.96 18.73 5.11
CA ASN A 66 7.97 18.21 6.04
C ASN A 66 9.29 17.99 5.28
N THR A 67 9.93 19.05 4.88
CA THR A 67 11.12 19.05 3.98
C THR A 67 12.34 18.32 4.55
N GLY A 68 12.37 18.06 5.87
CA GLY A 68 13.41 17.25 6.52
C GLY A 68 13.20 15.74 6.40
N VAL A 69 12.07 15.28 5.80
CA VAL A 69 11.74 13.86 5.68
C VAL A 69 11.94 13.39 4.24
N GLY A 70 12.75 12.36 4.04
CA GLY A 70 12.89 11.65 2.77
C GLY A 70 12.08 10.34 2.79
N ILE A 71 11.15 10.17 1.85
CA ILE A 71 10.34 8.94 1.74
C ILE A 71 10.59 8.31 0.38
N THR A 72 11.01 7.05 0.39
CA THR A 72 11.19 6.23 -0.81
C THR A 72 10.12 5.14 -0.84
N VAL A 73 9.40 5.01 -1.95
CA VAL A 73 8.35 4.01 -2.15
C VAL A 73 8.76 3.08 -3.28
N GLN A 74 8.69 1.76 -3.05
CA GLN A 74 9.06 0.74 -4.03
C GLN A 74 8.01 -0.37 -4.06
N GLY A 75 7.75 -0.90 -5.25
CA GLY A 75 6.96 -2.11 -5.44
C GLY A 75 7.71 -3.38 -4.99
N GLY A 76 7.26 -4.53 -5.48
CA GLY A 76 7.87 -5.84 -5.22
C GLY A 76 6.86 -6.87 -4.69
N GLY A 77 5.61 -6.45 -4.46
CA GLY A 77 4.52 -7.29 -3.95
C GLY A 77 4.49 -7.39 -2.43
N SER A 78 3.33 -7.73 -1.90
CA SER A 78 3.06 -7.83 -0.45
C SER A 78 4.01 -8.77 0.27
N GLY A 79 4.34 -9.90 -0.37
CA GLY A 79 5.27 -10.87 0.19
C GLY A 79 6.69 -10.32 0.40
N ALA A 80 7.19 -9.49 -0.51
CA ALA A 80 8.47 -8.81 -0.36
C ALA A 80 8.41 -7.77 0.75
N GLY A 81 7.34 -6.96 0.80
CA GLY A 81 7.12 -5.96 1.85
C GLY A 81 7.15 -6.58 3.24
N LEU A 82 6.33 -7.62 3.45
CA LEU A 82 6.25 -8.33 4.73
C LEU A 82 7.60 -8.98 5.13
N SER A 83 8.30 -9.60 4.18
CA SER A 83 9.59 -10.24 4.48
C SER A 83 10.67 -9.21 4.84
N GLN A 84 10.74 -8.09 4.12
CA GLN A 84 11.76 -7.06 4.35
C GLN A 84 11.50 -6.27 5.64
N VAL A 85 10.25 -5.95 5.97
CA VAL A 85 9.94 -5.27 7.24
C VAL A 85 10.17 -6.19 8.43
N ALA A 86 9.86 -7.48 8.32
CA ALA A 86 10.10 -8.46 9.38
C ALA A 86 11.59 -8.58 9.74
N THR A 87 12.47 -8.51 8.75
CA THR A 87 13.94 -8.49 8.98
C THR A 87 14.45 -7.11 9.43
N GLY A 88 13.66 -6.05 9.28
CA GLY A 88 14.08 -4.67 9.54
C GLY A 88 14.91 -4.06 8.41
N SER A 89 14.90 -4.66 7.21
CA SER A 89 15.59 -4.14 6.03
C SER A 89 14.93 -2.89 5.44
N VAL A 90 13.66 -2.69 5.74
CA VAL A 90 12.87 -1.50 5.37
C VAL A 90 12.09 -0.98 6.57
N THR A 91 11.70 0.30 6.51
CA THR A 91 10.96 0.96 7.57
C THR A 91 9.50 0.51 7.59
N ILE A 92 8.90 0.36 6.41
CA ILE A 92 7.49 0.02 6.21
C ILE A 92 7.38 -1.09 5.17
N GLY A 93 6.63 -2.15 5.51
CA GLY A 93 6.21 -3.20 4.58
C GLY A 93 4.76 -2.96 4.13
N ASN A 94 4.56 -2.63 2.86
CA ASN A 94 3.23 -2.46 2.27
C ASN A 94 2.63 -3.81 1.87
N SER A 95 1.35 -4.07 2.20
CA SER A 95 0.73 -5.38 1.94
C SER A 95 -0.79 -5.30 1.74
N ASP A 96 -1.32 -6.11 0.80
CA ASP A 96 -2.77 -6.36 0.61
C ASP A 96 -3.23 -7.59 1.41
N ILE A 97 -2.34 -8.26 2.12
CA ILE A 97 -2.66 -9.41 2.94
C ILE A 97 -2.22 -9.19 4.38
N PHE A 98 -2.86 -9.86 5.31
CA PHE A 98 -2.43 -9.87 6.70
C PHE A 98 -1.06 -10.55 6.83
N ALA A 99 -0.23 -10.08 7.75
CA ALA A 99 1.09 -10.68 8.02
C ALA A 99 0.99 -12.16 8.41
N GLN A 100 -0.12 -12.56 9.05
CA GLN A 100 -0.44 -13.95 9.43
C GLN A 100 -0.59 -14.88 8.21
N GLU A 101 -0.95 -14.33 7.05
CA GLU A 101 -1.12 -15.10 5.82
C GLU A 101 0.21 -15.36 5.10
N LYS A 102 1.30 -14.73 5.53
CA LYS A 102 2.63 -14.88 4.93
C LYS A 102 3.48 -15.90 5.69
N THR A 103 3.70 -17.05 5.08
CA THR A 103 4.61 -18.06 5.62
C THR A 103 6.02 -17.51 5.79
N GLY A 104 6.66 -17.83 6.91
CA GLY A 104 8.04 -17.42 7.23
C GLY A 104 8.17 -16.01 7.79
N VAL A 105 7.05 -15.35 8.14
CA VAL A 105 7.02 -14.06 8.83
C VAL A 105 6.44 -14.25 10.23
N ASP A 106 7.14 -13.76 11.25
CA ASP A 106 6.58 -13.64 12.60
C ASP A 106 5.65 -12.42 12.66
N ALA A 107 4.37 -12.65 12.42
CA ALA A 107 3.36 -11.61 12.44
C ALA A 107 3.24 -10.90 13.81
N LYS A 108 3.62 -11.56 14.92
CA LYS A 108 3.56 -10.97 16.26
C LYS A 108 4.62 -9.90 16.48
N ALA A 109 5.70 -9.95 15.72
CA ALA A 109 6.76 -8.94 15.74
C ALA A 109 6.42 -7.68 14.93
N LEU A 110 5.31 -7.72 14.18
CA LEU A 110 4.88 -6.62 13.32
C LEU A 110 3.68 -5.88 13.91
N VAL A 111 3.67 -4.57 13.72
CA VAL A 111 2.52 -3.72 14.04
C VAL A 111 1.79 -3.41 12.73
N ASP A 112 0.50 -3.68 12.70
CA ASP A 112 -0.38 -3.46 11.55
C ASP A 112 -0.99 -2.06 11.60
N HIS A 113 -0.85 -1.33 10.49
CA HIS A 113 -1.48 -0.03 10.27
C HIS A 113 -2.34 -0.11 9.01
N GLN A 114 -3.64 -0.34 9.17
CA GLN A 114 -4.57 -0.31 8.05
C GLN A 114 -4.76 1.14 7.58
N VAL A 115 -4.42 1.40 6.32
CA VAL A 115 -4.42 2.77 5.75
C VAL A 115 -5.50 3.00 4.70
N ALA A 116 -6.04 1.94 4.11
CA ALA A 116 -7.14 2.00 3.16
C ALA A 116 -7.78 0.62 2.99
N VAL A 117 -8.85 0.56 2.20
CA VAL A 117 -9.41 -0.68 1.64
C VAL A 117 -9.41 -0.57 0.13
N VAL A 118 -9.23 -1.69 -0.56
CA VAL A 118 -9.30 -1.74 -2.02
C VAL A 118 -10.14 -2.93 -2.49
N GLY A 119 -11.06 -2.68 -3.43
CA GLY A 119 -11.69 -3.75 -4.18
C GLY A 119 -10.72 -4.29 -5.24
N ILE A 120 -10.85 -5.58 -5.56
CA ILE A 120 -10.10 -6.24 -6.63
C ILE A 120 -11.12 -6.84 -7.59
N ALA A 121 -10.95 -6.62 -8.89
CA ALA A 121 -11.86 -7.16 -9.89
C ALA A 121 -11.12 -7.86 -11.03
N PRO A 122 -11.73 -8.89 -11.64
CA PRO A 122 -11.28 -9.40 -12.92
C PRO A 122 -11.42 -8.29 -13.96
N VAL A 123 -10.39 -8.11 -14.78
CA VAL A 123 -10.33 -7.11 -15.84
C VAL A 123 -10.02 -7.78 -17.17
N VAL A 124 -10.66 -7.29 -18.21
CA VAL A 124 -10.51 -7.82 -19.57
C VAL A 124 -10.18 -6.73 -20.58
N HIS A 125 -9.55 -7.13 -21.68
CA HIS A 125 -9.42 -6.27 -22.84
C HIS A 125 -10.82 -5.88 -23.38
N LYS A 126 -10.96 -4.67 -23.88
CA LYS A 126 -12.27 -4.11 -24.31
C LYS A 126 -12.96 -4.86 -25.43
N ASP A 127 -12.22 -5.60 -26.22
CA ASP A 127 -12.76 -6.28 -27.40
C ASP A 127 -13.43 -7.64 -27.09
N THR A 128 -13.33 -8.15 -25.87
CA THR A 128 -13.87 -9.47 -25.50
C THR A 128 -15.39 -9.57 -25.63
N GLY A 129 -16.10 -8.43 -25.49
CA GLY A 129 -17.56 -8.38 -25.52
C GLY A 129 -18.23 -8.89 -24.22
N VAL A 130 -17.47 -9.26 -23.19
CA VAL A 130 -17.97 -9.76 -21.90
C VAL A 130 -17.94 -8.66 -20.85
N THR A 131 -19.03 -8.55 -20.08
CA THR A 131 -19.16 -7.59 -18.97
C THR A 131 -19.54 -8.27 -17.64
N ASN A 132 -19.95 -9.54 -17.69
CA ASN A 132 -20.34 -10.33 -16.52
C ASN A 132 -20.01 -11.79 -16.76
N VAL A 133 -19.56 -12.46 -15.71
CA VAL A 133 -19.38 -13.92 -15.67
C VAL A 133 -19.97 -14.48 -14.37
N SER A 134 -20.35 -15.74 -14.36
CA SER A 134 -20.65 -16.42 -13.10
C SER A 134 -19.37 -16.73 -12.33
N SER A 135 -19.47 -16.90 -11.02
CA SER A 135 -18.36 -17.37 -10.18
C SER A 135 -17.75 -18.67 -10.73
N LYS A 136 -18.58 -19.58 -11.22
CA LYS A 136 -18.11 -20.82 -11.83
C LYS A 136 -17.32 -20.56 -13.12
N GLN A 137 -17.83 -19.72 -14.01
CA GLN A 137 -17.14 -19.36 -15.26
C GLN A 137 -15.79 -18.68 -14.98
N LEU A 138 -15.74 -17.79 -13.98
CA LEU A 138 -14.49 -17.16 -13.55
C LEU A 138 -13.44 -18.20 -13.15
N VAL A 139 -13.81 -19.16 -12.30
CA VAL A 139 -12.93 -20.27 -11.91
C VAL A 139 -12.52 -21.11 -13.13
N ASP A 140 -13.46 -21.46 -14.01
CA ASP A 140 -13.17 -22.27 -15.18
C ASP A 140 -12.23 -21.55 -16.18
N ILE A 141 -12.32 -20.23 -16.31
CA ILE A 141 -11.37 -19.41 -17.08
C ILE A 141 -9.97 -19.50 -16.45
N PHE A 142 -9.86 -19.19 -15.17
CA PHE A 142 -8.54 -19.13 -14.51
C PHE A 142 -7.91 -20.52 -14.31
N THR A 143 -8.69 -21.59 -14.29
CA THR A 143 -8.19 -22.99 -14.27
C THR A 143 -7.93 -23.53 -15.67
N GLY A 144 -8.30 -22.81 -16.73
CA GLY A 144 -8.07 -23.18 -18.12
C GLY A 144 -9.06 -24.18 -18.71
N LYS A 145 -10.21 -24.38 -18.08
CA LYS A 145 -11.31 -25.20 -18.61
C LYS A 145 -12.09 -24.44 -19.71
N ILE A 146 -12.29 -23.14 -19.53
CA ILE A 146 -12.81 -22.22 -20.55
C ILE A 146 -11.63 -21.50 -21.18
N THR A 147 -11.51 -21.60 -22.52
CA THR A 147 -10.35 -21.08 -23.26
C THR A 147 -10.72 -20.12 -24.36
N ASN A 148 -12.02 -19.93 -24.60
CA ASN A 148 -12.53 -19.02 -25.63
C ASN A 148 -13.66 -18.17 -25.05
N TRP A 149 -13.67 -16.89 -25.35
CA TRP A 149 -14.66 -15.93 -24.86
C TRP A 149 -16.09 -16.25 -25.30
N LYS A 150 -16.30 -16.91 -26.44
CA LYS A 150 -17.64 -17.36 -26.90
C LYS A 150 -18.33 -18.30 -25.92
N GLU A 151 -17.57 -19.06 -25.13
CA GLU A 151 -18.10 -20.00 -24.13
C GLU A 151 -18.81 -19.29 -22.98
N VAL A 152 -18.56 -17.98 -22.82
CA VAL A 152 -19.17 -17.11 -21.80
C VAL A 152 -19.94 -15.93 -22.40
N GLY A 153 -20.36 -16.05 -23.67
CA GLY A 153 -21.18 -15.06 -24.37
C GLY A 153 -20.40 -13.89 -24.99
N GLY A 154 -19.09 -13.98 -25.07
CA GLY A 154 -18.23 -13.02 -25.75
C GLY A 154 -17.99 -13.38 -27.23
N LYS A 155 -16.98 -12.72 -27.80
CA LYS A 155 -16.54 -12.97 -29.18
C LYS A 155 -15.90 -14.35 -29.33
N ASP A 156 -15.89 -14.91 -30.55
CA ASP A 156 -15.07 -16.08 -30.87
C ASP A 156 -13.59 -15.68 -30.89
N GLN A 157 -12.98 -15.70 -29.71
CA GLN A 157 -11.62 -15.23 -29.47
C GLN A 157 -11.01 -16.01 -28.31
N ALA A 158 -9.76 -16.45 -28.48
CA ALA A 158 -9.04 -17.16 -27.43
C ALA A 158 -8.81 -16.25 -26.20
N ILE A 159 -8.93 -16.86 -25.03
CA ILE A 159 -8.62 -16.19 -23.76
C ILE A 159 -7.11 -16.17 -23.56
N VAL A 160 -6.54 -14.98 -23.36
CA VAL A 160 -5.13 -14.77 -22.97
C VAL A 160 -5.07 -14.47 -21.49
N LEU A 161 -4.75 -15.48 -20.68
CA LEU A 161 -4.63 -15.33 -19.25
C LEU A 161 -3.30 -14.67 -18.88
N ILE A 162 -3.36 -13.57 -18.13
CA ILE A 162 -2.21 -12.89 -17.53
C ILE A 162 -2.37 -12.98 -16.01
N ASN A 163 -1.43 -13.60 -15.33
CA ASN A 163 -1.48 -13.74 -13.88
C ASN A 163 -0.55 -12.74 -13.19
N ARG A 164 -0.67 -12.62 -11.89
CA ARG A 164 0.29 -11.92 -11.04
C ARG A 164 1.33 -12.92 -10.52
N ALA A 165 2.55 -12.43 -10.30
CA ALA A 165 3.62 -13.26 -9.76
C ALA A 165 3.30 -13.77 -8.34
N GLN A 166 3.96 -14.85 -7.94
CA GLN A 166 3.92 -15.34 -6.56
C GLN A 166 4.39 -14.25 -5.61
N GLY A 167 3.74 -14.12 -4.46
CA GLY A 167 4.02 -13.02 -3.52
C GLY A 167 3.23 -11.73 -3.78
N SER A 168 2.44 -11.63 -4.86
CA SER A 168 1.44 -10.58 -5.03
C SER A 168 0.29 -10.78 -4.04
N GLY A 169 0.05 -9.80 -3.17
CA GLY A 169 -1.11 -9.81 -2.27
C GLY A 169 -2.42 -9.72 -3.02
N THR A 170 -2.47 -8.97 -4.12
CA THR A 170 -3.62 -8.91 -5.04
C THR A 170 -3.96 -10.29 -5.59
N ARG A 171 -2.95 -11.11 -5.96
CA ARG A 171 -3.15 -12.51 -6.37
C ARG A 171 -3.72 -13.34 -5.23
N ALA A 172 -3.07 -13.30 -4.06
CA ALA A 172 -3.52 -14.06 -2.91
C ALA A 172 -4.98 -13.75 -2.54
N THR A 173 -5.34 -12.47 -2.54
CA THR A 173 -6.71 -12.00 -2.28
C THR A 173 -7.69 -12.48 -3.37
N PHE A 174 -7.31 -12.38 -4.64
CA PHE A 174 -8.17 -12.82 -5.75
C PHE A 174 -8.38 -14.34 -5.77
N GLU A 175 -7.32 -15.11 -5.58
CA GLU A 175 -7.39 -16.57 -5.49
C GLU A 175 -8.25 -17.01 -4.28
N LYS A 176 -8.04 -16.40 -3.11
CA LYS A 176 -8.77 -16.74 -1.87
C LYS A 176 -10.25 -16.38 -1.94
N TRP A 177 -10.59 -15.18 -2.38
CA TRP A 177 -11.95 -14.64 -2.27
C TRP A 177 -12.74 -14.68 -3.59
N GLY A 178 -12.05 -14.64 -4.71
CA GLY A 178 -12.66 -14.71 -6.03
C GLY A 178 -12.74 -16.12 -6.58
N LEU A 179 -11.62 -16.81 -6.64
CA LEU A 179 -11.56 -18.15 -7.20
C LEU A 179 -11.83 -19.26 -6.17
N LYS A 180 -11.54 -19.01 -4.90
CA LYS A 180 -11.56 -20.01 -3.81
C LYS A 180 -10.68 -21.24 -4.12
N THR A 181 -9.64 -21.02 -4.91
CA THR A 181 -8.60 -21.98 -5.27
C THR A 181 -7.34 -21.26 -5.71
N ASP A 182 -6.19 -21.87 -5.43
CA ASP A 182 -4.87 -21.49 -5.91
C ASP A 182 -4.39 -22.32 -7.12
N LYS A 183 -5.22 -23.30 -7.56
CA LYS A 183 -4.92 -24.18 -8.70
C LYS A 183 -5.25 -23.49 -10.01
N VAL A 184 -4.53 -22.43 -10.34
CA VAL A 184 -4.70 -21.67 -11.57
C VAL A 184 -3.83 -22.24 -12.70
N LYS A 185 -4.29 -22.07 -13.94
CA LYS A 185 -3.54 -22.45 -15.14
C LYS A 185 -2.22 -21.68 -15.18
N THR A 186 -1.13 -22.35 -15.52
CA THR A 186 0.14 -21.68 -15.82
C THR A 186 -0.03 -20.70 -16.96
N ALA A 187 0.37 -19.46 -16.72
CA ALA A 187 0.24 -18.34 -17.65
C ALA A 187 1.42 -17.40 -17.49
N GLN A 188 1.49 -16.37 -18.33
CA GLN A 188 2.45 -15.29 -18.13
C GLN A 188 2.18 -14.60 -16.80
N GLU A 189 3.23 -14.45 -15.97
CA GLU A 189 3.15 -13.81 -14.66
C GLU A 189 3.83 -12.43 -14.68
N GLN A 190 3.25 -11.49 -13.94
CA GLN A 190 3.76 -10.13 -13.77
C GLN A 190 3.72 -9.72 -12.30
N ASP A 191 4.76 -9.06 -11.85
CA ASP A 191 4.91 -8.59 -10.47
C ASP A 191 4.24 -7.23 -10.20
N SER A 192 4.06 -6.39 -11.25
CA SER A 192 3.55 -5.03 -11.15
C SER A 192 2.08 -4.91 -11.57
N SER A 193 1.24 -4.31 -10.73
CA SER A 193 -0.15 -3.95 -11.09
C SER A 193 -0.21 -3.04 -12.31
N GLY A 194 0.69 -2.07 -12.41
CA GLY A 194 0.74 -1.15 -13.56
C GLY A 194 1.14 -1.84 -14.87
N THR A 195 2.03 -2.85 -14.81
CA THR A 195 2.39 -3.66 -15.98
C THR A 195 1.21 -4.51 -16.44
N VAL A 196 0.53 -5.18 -15.51
CA VAL A 196 -0.68 -5.97 -15.83
C VAL A 196 -1.76 -5.11 -16.46
N GLN A 197 -2.02 -3.92 -15.93
CA GLN A 197 -3.01 -3.00 -16.48
C GLN A 197 -2.71 -2.67 -17.96
N LYS A 198 -1.46 -2.32 -18.26
CA LYS A 198 -1.02 -2.02 -19.64
C LYS A 198 -1.12 -3.25 -20.56
N MET A 199 -0.74 -4.43 -20.07
CA MET A 199 -0.80 -5.67 -20.84
C MET A 199 -2.24 -6.05 -21.19
N VAL A 200 -3.17 -5.98 -20.22
CA VAL A 200 -4.58 -6.25 -20.48
C VAL A 200 -5.13 -5.24 -21.50
N ALA A 201 -4.78 -3.96 -21.39
CA ALA A 201 -5.23 -2.93 -22.30
C ALA A 201 -4.71 -3.10 -23.75
N SER A 202 -3.54 -3.73 -23.92
CA SER A 202 -2.88 -3.87 -25.24
C SER A 202 -2.96 -5.26 -25.85
N THR A 203 -3.50 -6.25 -25.12
CA THR A 203 -3.54 -7.64 -25.60
C THR A 203 -4.98 -8.06 -25.87
N PRO A 204 -5.40 -8.19 -27.14
CA PRO A 204 -6.72 -8.69 -27.50
C PRO A 204 -7.02 -10.03 -26.83
N GLY A 205 -8.22 -10.17 -26.27
CA GLY A 205 -8.64 -11.37 -25.56
C GLY A 205 -8.05 -11.55 -24.16
N ALA A 206 -7.26 -10.61 -23.65
CA ALA A 206 -6.65 -10.74 -22.33
C ALA A 206 -7.65 -10.66 -21.19
N ILE A 207 -7.33 -11.42 -20.13
CA ILE A 207 -7.93 -11.32 -18.80
C ILE A 207 -6.85 -11.36 -17.72
N SER A 208 -7.05 -10.56 -16.70
CA SER A 208 -6.31 -10.58 -15.44
C SER A 208 -7.20 -10.08 -14.30
N TYR A 209 -6.60 -9.62 -13.22
CA TYR A 209 -7.30 -8.95 -12.10
C TYR A 209 -6.45 -7.81 -11.56
N LEU A 210 -7.13 -6.74 -11.13
CA LEU A 210 -6.49 -5.51 -10.64
C LEU A 210 -7.24 -4.96 -9.44
N ALA A 211 -6.51 -4.25 -8.59
CA ALA A 211 -7.08 -3.34 -7.61
C ALA A 211 -7.85 -2.21 -8.33
N PHE A 212 -8.95 -1.72 -7.75
CA PHE A 212 -9.79 -0.69 -8.36
C PHE A 212 -9.00 0.58 -8.74
N SER A 213 -7.98 0.93 -7.95
CA SER A 213 -7.07 2.04 -8.22
C SER A 213 -6.34 1.96 -9.58
N TYR A 214 -6.24 0.76 -10.17
CA TYR A 214 -5.64 0.53 -11.48
C TYR A 214 -6.65 0.30 -12.61
N ILE A 215 -7.96 0.25 -12.31
CA ILE A 215 -8.98 0.08 -13.34
C ILE A 215 -9.26 1.41 -14.01
N LYS A 216 -8.70 1.58 -15.19
CA LYS A 216 -8.84 2.78 -16.01
C LYS A 216 -9.76 2.52 -17.18
N THR A 217 -10.03 3.58 -17.97
CA THR A 217 -10.97 3.53 -19.10
C THR A 217 -10.51 2.66 -20.29
N ASP A 218 -9.30 2.14 -20.27
CA ASP A 218 -8.70 1.30 -21.33
C ASP A 218 -8.90 -0.21 -21.09
N VAL A 219 -9.41 -0.61 -19.93
CA VAL A 219 -9.82 -2.00 -19.61
C VAL A 219 -11.26 -2.04 -19.12
N ASN A 220 -11.90 -3.21 -19.19
CA ASN A 220 -13.24 -3.42 -18.64
C ASN A 220 -13.15 -4.31 -17.38
N ALA A 221 -13.75 -3.86 -16.29
CA ALA A 221 -13.96 -4.71 -15.12
C ALA A 221 -15.22 -5.57 -15.30
N LEU A 222 -15.12 -6.85 -14.95
CA LEU A 222 -16.25 -7.77 -15.02
C LEU A 222 -17.07 -7.74 -13.73
N SER A 223 -18.38 -7.78 -13.87
CA SER A 223 -19.28 -8.20 -12.80
C SER A 223 -19.16 -9.72 -12.57
N ILE A 224 -19.42 -10.17 -11.36
CA ILE A 224 -19.50 -11.60 -11.01
C ILE A 224 -20.89 -11.88 -10.45
N ASP A 225 -21.58 -12.87 -10.99
CA ASP A 225 -22.96 -13.22 -10.61
C ASP A 225 -23.90 -11.98 -10.59
N ASN A 226 -23.72 -11.07 -11.57
CA ASN A 226 -24.41 -9.79 -11.70
C ASN A 226 -24.11 -8.76 -10.59
N VAL A 227 -23.17 -9.01 -9.70
CA VAL A 227 -22.68 -8.03 -8.72
C VAL A 227 -21.57 -7.21 -9.38
N LYS A 228 -21.71 -5.88 -9.41
CA LYS A 228 -20.72 -4.97 -9.97
C LYS A 228 -19.58 -4.71 -8.98
N PRO A 229 -18.32 -4.62 -9.45
CA PRO A 229 -17.18 -4.20 -8.64
C PRO A 229 -17.27 -2.68 -8.39
N THR A 230 -17.88 -2.30 -7.29
CA THR A 230 -18.02 -0.89 -6.87
C THR A 230 -17.64 -0.72 -5.40
N ASP A 231 -17.20 0.48 -5.03
CA ASP A 231 -16.85 0.80 -3.64
C ASP A 231 -18.02 0.49 -2.69
N LYS A 232 -19.26 0.86 -3.09
CA LYS A 232 -20.46 0.57 -2.30
C LYS A 232 -20.63 -0.94 -2.04
N ASN A 233 -20.40 -1.78 -3.05
CA ASN A 233 -20.52 -3.22 -2.89
C ASN A 233 -19.36 -3.82 -2.08
N VAL A 234 -18.19 -3.19 -2.08
CA VAL A 234 -17.08 -3.54 -1.20
C VAL A 234 -17.40 -3.18 0.24
N THR A 235 -17.87 -1.94 0.51
CA THR A 235 -18.12 -1.47 1.87
C THR A 235 -19.15 -2.30 2.63
N THR A 236 -20.09 -2.92 1.90
CA THR A 236 -21.12 -3.82 2.45
C THR A 236 -20.76 -5.31 2.34
N ASN A 237 -19.54 -5.62 1.87
CA ASN A 237 -19.14 -6.99 1.57
C ASN A 237 -20.09 -7.73 0.59
N THR A 238 -20.87 -7.01 -0.21
CA THR A 238 -21.63 -7.60 -1.33
C THR A 238 -20.66 -8.06 -2.43
N TRP A 239 -19.66 -7.24 -2.77
CA TRP A 239 -18.47 -7.64 -3.52
C TRP A 239 -17.47 -8.26 -2.56
N LYS A 240 -17.10 -9.53 -2.76
CA LYS A 240 -16.32 -10.31 -1.80
C LYS A 240 -14.81 -10.16 -1.96
N ILE A 241 -14.35 -9.71 -3.14
CA ILE A 241 -12.92 -9.65 -3.49
C ILE A 241 -12.37 -8.27 -3.13
N TRP A 242 -11.95 -8.12 -1.89
CA TRP A 242 -11.36 -6.89 -1.38
C TRP A 242 -10.31 -7.19 -0.31
N ALA A 243 -9.42 -6.26 -0.08
CA ALA A 243 -8.38 -6.32 0.94
C ALA A 243 -8.29 -5.01 1.71
N TYR A 244 -7.79 -5.09 2.95
CA TYR A 244 -7.16 -3.94 3.56
C TYR A 244 -5.83 -3.67 2.89
N GLU A 245 -5.47 -2.41 2.80
CA GLU A 245 -4.13 -1.96 2.47
C GLU A 245 -3.41 -1.66 3.78
N HIS A 246 -2.40 -2.47 4.06
CA HIS A 246 -1.65 -2.45 5.30
C HIS A 246 -0.28 -1.79 5.11
N MET A 247 0.14 -1.01 6.08
CA MET A 247 1.51 -0.60 6.28
C MET A 247 2.02 -1.25 7.56
N TYR A 248 2.94 -2.21 7.44
CA TYR A 248 3.52 -2.90 8.59
C TYR A 248 4.82 -2.25 9.03
N THR A 249 5.03 -2.17 10.36
CA THR A 249 6.32 -1.79 10.96
C THR A 249 6.81 -2.92 11.87
N LYS A 250 8.14 -3.05 11.99
CA LYS A 250 8.73 -4.00 12.94
C LYS A 250 8.71 -3.38 14.34
N GLY A 251 7.79 -3.87 15.18
CA GLY A 251 7.51 -3.23 16.47
C GLY A 251 6.94 -1.81 16.30
N SER A 252 6.95 -1.03 17.38
CA SER A 252 6.47 0.36 17.36
C SER A 252 7.32 1.21 16.40
N PRO A 253 6.69 1.99 15.49
CA PRO A 253 7.42 2.86 14.57
C PRO A 253 8.12 4.00 15.32
N ASP A 254 9.24 4.48 14.76
CA ASP A 254 9.83 5.73 15.20
C ASP A 254 8.88 6.92 14.99
N LYS A 255 9.19 8.06 15.61
CA LYS A 255 8.31 9.25 15.57
C LYS A 255 8.00 9.72 14.15
N THR A 256 8.99 9.74 13.26
CA THR A 256 8.83 10.22 11.89
C THR A 256 7.95 9.26 11.07
N THR A 257 8.20 7.97 11.20
CA THR A 257 7.39 6.92 10.56
C THR A 257 5.94 6.94 11.08
N ALA A 258 5.75 7.03 12.41
CA ALA A 258 4.42 7.14 13.00
C ALA A 258 3.65 8.37 12.49
N GLN A 259 4.32 9.52 12.37
CA GLN A 259 3.70 10.74 11.85
C GLN A 259 3.27 10.61 10.38
N PHE A 260 4.06 9.94 9.55
CA PHE A 260 3.69 9.68 8.16
C PHE A 260 2.49 8.72 8.05
N ILE A 261 2.47 7.63 8.81
CA ILE A 261 1.34 6.69 8.84
C ILE A 261 0.08 7.42 9.33
N ASN A 262 0.17 8.18 10.43
CA ASN A 262 -0.94 8.96 10.97
C ASN A 262 -1.43 10.03 9.97
N PHE A 263 -0.54 10.60 9.15
CA PHE A 263 -0.93 11.50 8.08
C PHE A 263 -1.85 10.80 7.08
N ILE A 264 -1.51 9.60 6.62
CA ILE A 264 -2.35 8.83 5.69
C ILE A 264 -3.68 8.45 6.35
N GLN A 265 -3.67 8.07 7.63
CA GLN A 265 -4.85 7.70 8.40
C GLN A 265 -5.71 8.91 8.83
N SER A 266 -5.22 10.13 8.67
CA SER A 266 -5.97 11.32 9.06
C SER A 266 -7.28 11.46 8.29
N LYS A 267 -8.34 11.95 8.95
CA LYS A 267 -9.65 12.15 8.33
C LYS A 267 -9.57 12.97 7.04
N ALA A 268 -8.70 13.97 6.99
CA ALA A 268 -8.53 14.81 5.80
C ALA A 268 -8.01 14.00 4.60
N ILE A 269 -6.99 13.16 4.80
CA ILE A 269 -6.42 12.32 3.74
C ILE A 269 -7.36 11.17 3.37
N GLN A 270 -8.00 10.55 4.35
CA GLN A 270 -8.99 9.49 4.12
C GLN A 270 -10.16 9.97 3.24
N GLN A 271 -10.68 11.17 3.48
CA GLN A 271 -11.80 11.70 2.72
C GLN A 271 -11.41 12.43 1.41
N SER A 272 -10.13 12.64 1.16
CA SER A 272 -9.62 13.27 -0.06
C SER A 272 -8.73 12.32 -0.88
N LEU A 273 -7.45 12.23 -0.53
CA LEU A 273 -6.45 11.50 -1.31
C LEU A 273 -6.81 10.02 -1.48
N VAL A 274 -7.24 9.32 -0.42
CA VAL A 274 -7.63 7.91 -0.48
C VAL A 274 -8.72 7.70 -1.53
N LYS A 275 -9.78 8.51 -1.51
CA LYS A 275 -10.88 8.41 -2.48
C LYS A 275 -10.46 8.80 -3.90
N THR A 276 -9.70 9.87 -4.06
CA THR A 276 -9.29 10.35 -5.40
C THR A 276 -8.29 9.44 -6.09
N THR A 277 -7.58 8.62 -5.33
CA THR A 277 -6.65 7.60 -5.85
C THR A 277 -7.29 6.23 -6.06
N GLY A 278 -8.62 6.11 -5.85
CA GLY A 278 -9.39 4.89 -6.13
C GLY A 278 -9.34 3.83 -5.02
N TYR A 279 -9.17 4.30 -3.77
CA TYR A 279 -9.28 3.46 -2.58
C TYR A 279 -10.48 3.88 -1.73
N ILE A 280 -10.84 3.02 -0.80
CA ILE A 280 -11.97 3.21 0.11
C ILE A 280 -11.41 3.52 1.50
N PRO A 281 -11.84 4.59 2.16
CA PRO A 281 -11.49 4.84 3.55
C PRO A 281 -11.87 3.65 4.44
N VAL A 282 -10.98 3.26 5.35
CA VAL A 282 -11.27 2.17 6.31
C VAL A 282 -12.56 2.46 7.09
N THR A 283 -12.80 3.73 7.43
CA THR A 283 -14.00 4.19 8.16
C THR A 283 -15.30 4.08 7.37
N ASP A 284 -15.25 3.93 6.05
CA ASP A 284 -16.45 3.80 5.22
C ASP A 284 -16.97 2.35 5.20
N MET A 285 -16.16 1.37 5.64
CA MET A 285 -16.57 -0.03 5.74
C MET A 285 -17.68 -0.23 6.77
N THR A 286 -18.66 -1.08 6.45
CA THR A 286 -19.69 -1.54 7.38
C THR A 286 -19.38 -2.92 7.97
N VAL A 287 -18.36 -3.57 7.46
CA VAL A 287 -17.86 -4.84 7.94
C VAL A 287 -16.36 -4.81 8.12
N ALA A 288 -15.85 -5.60 9.07
CA ALA A 288 -14.43 -5.93 9.19
C ALA A 288 -14.18 -7.37 8.71
N ARG A 289 -12.95 -7.62 8.27
CA ARG A 289 -12.45 -8.95 7.96
C ARG A 289 -11.21 -9.23 8.79
N THR A 290 -11.21 -10.34 9.49
CA THR A 290 -10.07 -10.81 10.28
C THR A 290 -9.08 -11.60 9.40
N ALA A 291 -7.87 -11.83 9.88
CA ALA A 291 -6.84 -12.57 9.14
C ALA A 291 -7.25 -14.02 8.81
N ASP A 292 -8.06 -14.64 9.67
CA ASP A 292 -8.66 -15.97 9.42
C ASP A 292 -9.89 -15.92 8.49
N GLY A 293 -10.28 -14.70 8.06
CA GLY A 293 -11.32 -14.48 7.07
C GLY A 293 -12.74 -14.33 7.61
N LYS A 294 -12.91 -14.28 8.93
CA LYS A 294 -14.21 -14.00 9.54
C LYS A 294 -14.67 -12.60 9.19
N ILE A 295 -15.93 -12.45 8.85
CA ILE A 295 -16.59 -11.16 8.63
C ILE A 295 -17.36 -10.78 9.88
N GLU A 296 -17.14 -9.57 10.35
CA GLU A 296 -17.78 -9.00 11.52
C GLU A 296 -18.44 -7.67 11.14
N GLU A 297 -19.66 -7.42 11.60
CA GLU A 297 -20.32 -6.14 11.37
C GLU A 297 -19.70 -5.05 12.26
N ILE A 298 -19.48 -3.88 11.67
CA ILE A 298 -18.97 -2.70 12.38
C ILE A 298 -20.20 -1.89 12.84
N ASN A 299 -20.49 -1.94 14.12
CA ASN A 299 -21.49 -1.04 14.72
C ASN A 299 -20.90 0.38 14.75
N LYS A 300 -21.50 1.28 13.97
CA LYS A 300 -21.13 2.71 13.90
C LYS A 300 -21.99 3.55 14.83
#